data_1d3b3e42cde706cfacf82e560af00bc4
#
_entry.id   1d3b3e42cde706cfacf82e560af00bc4
#
_cell.length_a   1.000
_cell.length_b   1.000
_cell.length_c   1.000
_cell.angle_alpha   90.00
_cell.angle_beta   90.00
_cell.angle_gamma   90.00
#
_symmetry.space_group_name_H-M   'P 1'
#
loop_
_entity.id
_entity.type
_entity.pdbx_description
1 polymer ?
#
loop_
_entity_poly.entity_id
_entity_poly.type
_entity_poly.pdbx_seq_one_letter_code
_entity_poly.pdbx_strand_id
1 'polypeptide(L)'
;MLLGKIMERIEQNKEKTAIVTDGKAYTYNELLGAYKSYEKILEDVPRGSVVAVRGEFDVNTIGLMMALMDHRCIYVPISRAVIDVAYYLETAKVEYYLDMDDEKLAGLDEKADHPLYEKLRQMGHPGIVFFSSGTTGTPKAAVHDLMPYIHRFEEPGKTLRSMAFLLFDHAGGFNTVMHSISNAGLMVTLSKRTPDEVCQAIEKYKLELLPTSPTFLHMLLLGRYYDKYDLSSLKIISYGSEPMPASTLTRMHQIFPDVRMKQTY
;
A
#
# COMPACT_ATOMS: atom_id res chain seq x y z
N MET A 1 9.43 -0.48 -20.01
CA MET A 1 8.51 -0.81 -18.90
C MET A 1 9.37 -1.14 -17.68
N LEU A 2 9.28 -0.37 -16.61
CA LEU A 2 10.07 -0.59 -15.37
C LEU A 2 9.59 -1.82 -14.59
N LEU A 3 8.29 -2.08 -14.63
CA LEU A 3 7.67 -3.20 -13.91
C LEU A 3 7.69 -4.52 -14.70
N GLY A 4 8.52 -4.66 -15.76
CA GLY A 4 8.46 -5.76 -16.73
C GLY A 4 8.33 -7.15 -16.13
N LYS A 5 9.25 -7.56 -15.24
CA LYS A 5 9.20 -8.87 -14.57
C LYS A 5 7.99 -9.06 -13.65
N ILE A 6 7.52 -7.98 -13.02
CA ILE A 6 6.31 -7.99 -12.19
C ILE A 6 5.08 -8.17 -13.08
N MET A 7 5.00 -7.43 -14.20
CA MET A 7 3.92 -7.52 -15.16
C MET A 7 3.83 -8.91 -15.82
N GLU A 8 4.95 -9.54 -16.15
CA GLU A 8 4.99 -10.92 -16.65
C GLU A 8 4.35 -11.90 -15.66
N ARG A 9 4.66 -11.77 -14.36
CA ARG A 9 4.05 -12.63 -13.32
C ARG A 9 2.55 -12.36 -13.16
N ILE A 10 2.14 -11.11 -13.24
CA ILE A 10 0.72 -10.72 -13.21
C ILE A 10 -0.01 -11.36 -14.39
N GLU A 11 0.51 -11.22 -15.60
CA GLU A 11 -0.09 -11.79 -16.82
C GLU A 11 -0.21 -13.32 -16.76
N GLN A 12 0.81 -14.01 -16.25
CA GLN A 12 0.77 -15.46 -16.02
C GLN A 12 -0.29 -15.90 -15.01
N ASN A 13 -0.76 -14.99 -14.17
CA ASN A 13 -1.74 -15.25 -13.11
C ASN A 13 -3.05 -14.45 -13.26
N LYS A 14 -3.33 -13.93 -14.45
CA LYS A 14 -4.42 -12.99 -14.70
C LYS A 14 -5.81 -13.43 -14.26
N GLU A 15 -6.08 -14.74 -14.26
CA GLU A 15 -7.37 -15.30 -13.83
C GLU A 15 -7.50 -15.43 -12.30
N LYS A 16 -6.40 -15.29 -11.55
CA LYS A 16 -6.45 -15.35 -10.09
C LYS A 16 -7.03 -14.07 -9.51
N THR A 17 -7.72 -14.21 -8.38
CA THR A 17 -8.13 -13.04 -7.57
C THR A 17 -6.88 -12.33 -7.03
N ALA A 18 -6.75 -11.05 -7.37
CA ALA A 18 -5.67 -10.18 -6.91
C ALA A 18 -6.07 -9.44 -5.63
N ILE A 19 -7.28 -8.87 -5.63
CA ILE A 19 -7.74 -7.95 -4.59
C ILE A 19 -9.17 -8.28 -4.21
N VAL A 20 -9.47 -8.23 -2.92
CA VAL A 20 -10.83 -8.19 -2.40
C VAL A 20 -11.01 -6.90 -1.61
N THR A 21 -11.92 -6.04 -2.04
CA THR A 21 -12.27 -4.79 -1.37
C THR A 21 -13.70 -4.89 -0.85
N ASP A 22 -13.90 -4.83 0.46
CA ASP A 22 -15.21 -4.92 1.12
C ASP A 22 -16.09 -6.08 0.59
N GLY A 23 -15.46 -7.23 0.35
CA GLY A 23 -16.13 -8.44 -0.11
C GLY A 23 -16.27 -8.59 -1.63
N LYS A 24 -15.98 -7.57 -2.43
CA LYS A 24 -15.95 -7.64 -3.89
C LYS A 24 -14.56 -8.07 -4.36
N ALA A 25 -14.50 -9.14 -5.13
CA ALA A 25 -13.27 -9.70 -5.66
C ALA A 25 -12.95 -9.14 -7.05
N TYR A 26 -11.67 -8.88 -7.30
CA TYR A 26 -11.12 -8.45 -8.57
C TYR A 26 -9.93 -9.34 -8.95
N THR A 27 -9.86 -9.72 -10.21
CA THR A 27 -8.77 -10.54 -10.76
C THR A 27 -7.54 -9.70 -11.10
N TYR A 28 -6.42 -10.38 -11.36
CA TYR A 28 -5.24 -9.72 -11.93
C TYR A 28 -5.51 -9.18 -13.33
N ASN A 29 -6.45 -9.77 -14.10
CA ASN A 29 -6.87 -9.24 -15.40
C ASN A 29 -7.57 -7.88 -15.26
N GLU A 30 -8.43 -7.71 -14.25
CA GLU A 30 -9.05 -6.42 -13.96
C GLU A 30 -8.02 -5.38 -13.48
N LEU A 31 -7.02 -5.79 -12.69
CA LEU A 31 -5.90 -4.93 -12.30
C LEU A 31 -5.08 -4.47 -13.52
N LEU A 32 -4.80 -5.37 -14.47
CA LEU A 32 -4.13 -5.03 -15.74
C LEU A 32 -4.99 -4.07 -16.58
N GLY A 33 -6.30 -4.26 -16.59
CA GLY A 33 -7.23 -3.35 -17.24
C GLY A 33 -7.18 -1.94 -16.66
N ALA A 34 -7.20 -1.82 -15.34
CA ALA A 34 -7.05 -0.54 -14.64
C ALA A 34 -5.69 0.11 -14.94
N TYR A 35 -4.60 -0.65 -14.84
CA TYR A 35 -3.26 -0.16 -15.19
C TYR A 35 -3.21 0.43 -16.61
N LYS A 36 -3.68 -0.28 -17.63
CA LYS A 36 -3.70 0.17 -19.02
C LYS A 36 -4.58 1.42 -19.25
N SER A 37 -5.67 1.54 -18.50
CA SER A 37 -6.54 2.73 -18.57
C SER A 37 -5.80 3.96 -18.05
N TYR A 38 -5.07 3.83 -16.96
CA TYR A 38 -4.30 4.93 -16.38
C TYR A 38 -3.02 5.25 -17.16
N GLU A 39 -2.39 4.30 -17.84
CA GLU A 39 -1.30 4.60 -18.77
C GLU A 39 -1.74 5.65 -19.82
N LYS A 40 -2.97 5.51 -20.37
CA LYS A 40 -3.52 6.48 -21.34
C LYS A 40 -3.78 7.85 -20.72
N ILE A 41 -4.29 7.89 -19.48
CA ILE A 41 -4.53 9.15 -18.77
C ILE A 41 -3.22 9.90 -18.51
N LEU A 42 -2.13 9.17 -18.31
CA LEU A 42 -0.81 9.72 -18.02
C LEU A 42 -0.01 10.09 -19.29
N GLU A 43 -0.48 9.81 -20.51
CA GLU A 43 0.25 10.11 -21.76
C GLU A 43 0.67 11.58 -21.86
N ASP A 44 -0.19 12.49 -21.41
CA ASP A 44 0.05 13.94 -21.45
C ASP A 44 0.78 14.47 -20.18
N VAL A 45 1.07 13.61 -19.20
CA VAL A 45 1.80 13.98 -17.98
C VAL A 45 3.29 13.85 -18.23
N PRO A 46 4.11 14.88 -18.05
CA PRO A 46 5.57 14.77 -18.21
C PRO A 46 6.16 13.75 -17.24
N ARG A 47 7.13 12.96 -17.69
CA ARG A 47 7.87 12.04 -16.80
C ARG A 47 8.59 12.82 -15.70
N GLY A 48 8.58 12.29 -14.50
CA GLY A 48 9.17 12.94 -13.34
C GLY A 48 8.27 13.99 -12.69
N SER A 49 7.02 14.17 -13.20
CA SER A 49 6.04 15.02 -12.53
C SER A 49 5.66 14.48 -11.15
N VAL A 50 5.37 15.38 -10.23
CA VAL A 50 4.87 15.06 -8.90
C VAL A 50 3.35 14.95 -8.96
N VAL A 51 2.85 13.71 -8.77
CA VAL A 51 1.43 13.38 -8.92
C VAL A 51 0.86 12.90 -7.59
N ALA A 52 -0.05 13.65 -7.02
CA ALA A 52 -0.79 13.21 -5.83
C ALA A 52 -2.05 12.44 -6.21
N VAL A 53 -2.29 11.37 -5.47
CA VAL A 53 -3.51 10.55 -5.61
C VAL A 53 -4.17 10.41 -4.26
N ARG A 54 -5.40 10.90 -4.15
CA ARG A 54 -6.24 10.70 -2.97
C ARG A 54 -7.12 9.49 -3.16
N GLY A 55 -6.94 8.49 -2.29
CA GLY A 55 -7.67 7.23 -2.45
C GLY A 55 -7.44 6.25 -1.30
N GLU A 56 -7.81 5.00 -1.56
CA GLU A 56 -7.54 3.84 -0.71
C GLU A 56 -7.07 2.67 -1.59
N PHE A 57 -6.69 1.55 -0.98
CA PHE A 57 -6.30 0.37 -1.74
C PHE A 57 -7.52 -0.33 -2.37
N ASP A 58 -7.76 -0.04 -3.62
CA ASP A 58 -8.68 -0.76 -4.49
C ASP A 58 -8.01 -1.06 -5.84
N VAL A 59 -8.69 -1.76 -6.73
CA VAL A 59 -8.13 -2.20 -8.02
C VAL A 59 -7.71 -1.04 -8.90
N ASN A 60 -8.48 0.06 -8.92
CA ASN A 60 -8.20 1.24 -9.74
C ASN A 60 -7.01 2.02 -9.19
N THR A 61 -7.01 2.29 -7.89
CA THR A 61 -5.93 3.00 -7.22
C THR A 61 -4.58 2.27 -7.35
N ILE A 62 -4.59 0.94 -7.24
CA ILE A 62 -3.37 0.13 -7.41
C ILE A 62 -2.94 0.11 -8.88
N GLY A 63 -3.89 0.02 -9.84
CA GLY A 63 -3.59 0.15 -11.26
C GLY A 63 -2.94 1.49 -11.60
N LEU A 64 -3.47 2.60 -11.06
CA LEU A 64 -2.87 3.93 -11.21
C LEU A 64 -1.49 4.02 -10.57
N MET A 65 -1.30 3.48 -9.36
CA MET A 65 0.01 3.42 -8.70
C MET A 65 1.05 2.71 -9.59
N MET A 66 0.68 1.59 -10.21
CA MET A 66 1.57 0.87 -11.13
C MET A 66 1.88 1.71 -12.38
N ALA A 67 0.89 2.38 -12.95
CA ALA A 67 1.06 3.24 -14.12
C ALA A 67 1.97 4.44 -13.81
N LEU A 68 1.80 5.09 -12.65
CA LEU A 68 2.67 6.19 -12.20
C LEU A 68 4.14 5.75 -12.03
N MET A 69 4.37 4.55 -11.46
CA MET A 69 5.73 4.00 -11.34
C MET A 69 6.36 3.75 -12.70
N ASP A 70 5.64 3.12 -13.62
CA ASP A 70 6.16 2.78 -14.96
C ASP A 70 6.34 4.02 -15.84
N HIS A 71 5.48 5.03 -15.64
CA HIS A 71 5.61 6.36 -16.26
C HIS A 71 6.72 7.21 -15.62
N ARG A 72 7.36 6.75 -14.54
CA ARG A 72 8.43 7.43 -13.79
C ARG A 72 8.00 8.72 -13.12
N CYS A 73 6.77 8.82 -12.69
CA CYS A 73 6.27 9.91 -11.86
C CYS A 73 6.81 9.82 -10.42
N ILE A 74 6.72 10.93 -9.71
CA ILE A 74 6.92 11.01 -8.26
C ILE A 74 5.55 10.97 -7.62
N TYR A 75 5.20 9.83 -7.05
CA TYR A 75 3.88 9.53 -6.52
C TYR A 75 3.71 10.04 -5.10
N VAL A 76 2.60 10.71 -4.81
CA VAL A 76 2.23 11.21 -3.47
C VAL A 76 0.89 10.57 -3.07
N PRO A 77 0.89 9.44 -2.35
CA PRO A 77 -0.34 8.85 -1.85
C PRO A 77 -0.93 9.72 -0.73
N ILE A 78 -2.23 9.96 -0.78
CA ILE A 78 -3.01 10.69 0.22
C ILE A 78 -4.23 9.85 0.60
N SER A 79 -4.28 9.37 1.83
CA SER A 79 -5.41 8.60 2.34
C SER A 79 -6.66 9.48 2.45
N ARG A 80 -7.84 8.87 2.28
CA ARG A 80 -9.13 9.57 2.52
C ARG A 80 -9.29 10.07 3.95
N ALA A 81 -8.51 9.55 4.90
CA ALA A 81 -8.49 10.03 6.27
C ALA A 81 -7.81 11.40 6.45
N VAL A 82 -7.03 11.85 5.45
CA VAL A 82 -6.39 13.17 5.48
C VAL A 82 -7.44 14.27 5.31
N ILE A 83 -7.52 15.17 6.30
CA ILE A 83 -8.49 16.28 6.31
C ILE A 83 -7.94 17.48 5.53
N ASP A 84 -6.70 17.86 5.79
CA ASP A 84 -6.05 19.01 5.14
C ASP A 84 -5.22 18.54 3.93
N VAL A 85 -5.92 18.22 2.85
CA VAL A 85 -5.30 17.82 1.57
C VAL A 85 -4.45 18.94 0.98
N ALA A 86 -4.89 20.20 1.11
CA ALA A 86 -4.18 21.35 0.57
C ALA A 86 -2.75 21.46 1.13
N TYR A 87 -2.59 21.24 2.43
CA TYR A 87 -1.27 21.19 3.08
C TYR A 87 -0.34 20.13 2.46
N TYR A 88 -0.88 18.95 2.15
CA TYR A 88 -0.10 17.86 1.53
C TYR A 88 0.32 18.21 0.11
N LEU A 89 -0.59 18.80 -0.68
CA LEU A 89 -0.30 19.23 -2.06
C LEU A 89 0.79 20.31 -2.10
N GLU A 90 0.68 21.32 -1.26
CA GLU A 90 1.66 22.42 -1.15
C GLU A 90 3.02 21.90 -0.65
N THR A 91 3.04 21.13 0.44
CA THR A 91 4.28 20.62 1.05
C THR A 91 5.05 19.71 0.10
N ALA A 92 4.36 18.86 -0.66
CA ALA A 92 4.96 17.98 -1.65
C ALA A 92 5.17 18.65 -3.02
N LYS A 93 4.78 19.94 -3.19
CA LYS A 93 4.89 20.68 -4.47
C LYS A 93 4.27 19.88 -5.62
N VAL A 94 3.02 19.49 -5.44
CA VAL A 94 2.29 18.63 -6.38
C VAL A 94 1.95 19.36 -7.65
N GLU A 95 2.31 18.80 -8.80
CA GLU A 95 2.04 19.35 -10.14
C GLU A 95 0.71 18.83 -10.73
N TYR A 96 0.31 17.61 -10.34
CA TYR A 96 -0.94 16.98 -10.78
C TYR A 96 -1.64 16.32 -9.61
N TYR A 97 -2.94 16.45 -9.54
CA TYR A 97 -3.78 15.86 -8.49
C TYR A 97 -4.92 15.03 -9.08
N LEU A 98 -5.13 13.86 -8.54
CA LEU A 98 -6.26 13.00 -8.86
C LEU A 98 -6.93 12.51 -7.58
N ASP A 99 -8.21 12.85 -7.41
CA ASP A 99 -9.07 12.22 -6.40
C ASP A 99 -9.76 11.01 -7.06
N MET A 100 -9.61 9.84 -6.48
CA MET A 100 -10.17 8.60 -7.02
C MET A 100 -11.70 8.55 -6.97
N ASP A 101 -12.34 9.46 -6.25
CA ASP A 101 -13.80 9.60 -6.26
C ASP A 101 -14.29 10.38 -7.48
N ASP A 102 -13.51 11.33 -7.97
CA ASP A 102 -13.84 12.16 -9.14
C ASP A 102 -13.24 11.61 -10.45
N GLU A 103 -12.25 10.74 -10.36
CA GLU A 103 -11.48 10.12 -11.45
C GLU A 103 -10.92 11.14 -12.49
N LYS A 104 -10.75 12.41 -12.07
CA LYS A 104 -10.27 13.48 -12.92
C LYS A 104 -8.86 13.92 -12.52
N LEU A 105 -7.92 13.75 -13.44
CA LEU A 105 -6.57 14.30 -13.29
C LEU A 105 -6.60 15.82 -13.55
N ALA A 106 -6.23 16.61 -12.56
CA ALA A 106 -6.13 18.05 -12.65
C ALA A 106 -4.66 18.49 -12.59
N GLY A 107 -4.22 19.32 -13.52
CA GLY A 107 -2.96 20.05 -13.43
C GLY A 107 -3.10 21.19 -12.41
N LEU A 108 -2.09 21.36 -11.57
CA LEU A 108 -1.98 22.46 -10.60
C LEU A 108 -0.97 23.49 -11.09
N ASP A 109 -1.18 24.76 -10.70
CA ASP A 109 -0.25 25.85 -11.02
C ASP A 109 0.93 25.86 -10.02
N GLU A 110 1.63 24.75 -9.92
CA GLU A 110 2.79 24.53 -9.04
C GLU A 110 3.95 23.97 -9.85
N LYS A 111 5.16 24.30 -9.45
CA LYS A 111 6.40 23.77 -10.02
C LYS A 111 7.20 23.01 -8.98
N ALA A 112 7.35 21.74 -9.18
CA ALA A 112 8.10 20.85 -8.28
C ALA A 112 9.63 21.00 -8.49
N ASP A 113 10.23 22.08 -8.00
CA ASP A 113 11.63 22.44 -8.17
C ASP A 113 12.56 21.95 -7.03
N HIS A 114 12.09 21.02 -6.20
CA HIS A 114 12.88 20.53 -5.05
C HIS A 114 14.09 19.69 -5.50
N PRO A 115 15.31 19.89 -4.92
CA PRO A 115 16.54 19.18 -5.35
C PRO A 115 16.45 17.65 -5.36
N LEU A 116 15.67 17.06 -4.45
CA LEU A 116 15.47 15.60 -4.45
C LEU A 116 14.64 15.12 -5.66
N TYR A 117 13.68 15.90 -6.11
CA TYR A 117 12.93 15.62 -7.34
C TYR A 117 13.80 15.73 -8.58
N GLU A 118 14.63 16.78 -8.64
CA GLU A 118 15.60 16.94 -9.73
C GLU A 118 16.58 15.77 -9.80
N LYS A 119 17.04 15.26 -8.66
CA LYS A 119 17.90 14.07 -8.61
C LYS A 119 17.19 12.84 -9.18
N LEU A 120 15.93 12.59 -8.82
CA LEU A 120 15.14 11.48 -9.37
C LEU A 120 14.95 11.62 -10.89
N ARG A 121 14.62 12.84 -11.36
CA ARG A 121 14.46 13.15 -12.79
C ARG A 121 15.74 12.88 -13.58
N GLN A 122 16.89 13.33 -13.07
CA GLN A 122 18.21 13.10 -13.71
C GLN A 122 18.56 11.60 -13.81
N MET A 123 18.20 10.81 -12.80
CA MET A 123 18.37 9.36 -12.80
C MET A 123 17.31 8.64 -13.65
N GLY A 124 16.22 9.32 -14.03
CA GLY A 124 15.06 8.70 -14.67
C GLY A 124 14.36 7.69 -13.75
N HIS A 125 14.38 7.91 -12.45
CA HIS A 125 13.78 7.03 -11.45
C HIS A 125 12.38 7.50 -11.04
N PRO A 126 11.41 6.60 -10.83
CA PRO A 126 10.18 6.94 -10.15
C PRO A 126 10.44 7.21 -8.67
N GLY A 127 9.65 8.08 -8.09
CA GLY A 127 9.72 8.39 -6.66
C GLY A 127 8.41 8.15 -5.93
N ILE A 128 8.47 8.15 -4.60
CA ILE A 128 7.30 8.23 -3.75
C ILE A 128 7.56 9.19 -2.59
N VAL A 129 6.53 9.93 -2.20
CA VAL A 129 6.58 10.85 -1.06
C VAL A 129 5.66 10.33 0.03
N PHE A 130 6.23 9.94 1.16
CA PHE A 130 5.44 9.61 2.35
C PHE A 130 5.43 10.75 3.33
N PHE A 131 4.27 10.96 3.97
CA PHE A 131 4.15 11.88 5.08
C PHE A 131 4.27 11.14 6.41
N SER A 132 5.02 11.71 7.34
CA SER A 132 5.14 11.23 8.71
C SER A 132 4.54 12.25 9.66
N SER A 133 3.85 11.79 10.72
CA SER A 133 3.45 12.65 11.83
C SER A 133 4.71 13.12 12.55
N GLY A 134 5.22 14.30 12.19
CA GLY A 134 6.39 14.86 12.84
C GLY A 134 6.16 15.05 14.36
N THR A 135 7.22 14.98 15.17
CA THR A 135 7.18 15.24 16.62
C THR A 135 6.66 16.65 16.97
N THR A 136 6.59 17.53 15.99
CA THR A 136 6.05 18.90 16.08
C THR A 136 4.57 19.01 15.77
N GLY A 137 3.88 17.88 15.49
CA GLY A 137 2.46 17.84 15.12
C GLY A 137 2.17 18.17 13.65
N THR A 138 3.13 18.71 12.89
CA THR A 138 2.98 19.01 11.46
C THR A 138 3.57 17.88 10.64
N PRO A 139 2.81 17.28 9.69
CA PRO A 139 3.31 16.20 8.83
C PRO A 139 4.52 16.66 8.01
N LYS A 140 5.53 15.80 7.90
CA LYS A 140 6.74 16.04 7.10
C LYS A 140 6.78 15.10 5.91
N ALA A 141 7.05 15.63 4.72
CA ALA A 141 7.23 14.88 3.50
C ALA A 141 8.64 14.29 3.41
N ALA A 142 8.73 13.00 3.07
CA ALA A 142 9.98 12.29 2.83
C ALA A 142 9.96 11.68 1.43
N VAL A 143 10.91 12.07 0.60
CA VAL A 143 11.06 11.58 -0.79
C VAL A 143 11.89 10.30 -0.79
N HIS A 144 11.38 9.27 -1.44
CA HIS A 144 12.08 8.00 -1.63
C HIS A 144 12.23 7.65 -3.11
N ASP A 145 13.40 7.11 -3.48
CA ASP A 145 13.64 6.50 -4.77
C ASP A 145 12.98 5.11 -4.81
N LEU A 146 12.12 4.87 -5.79
CA LEU A 146 11.40 3.59 -5.92
C LEU A 146 12.20 2.51 -6.68
N MET A 147 13.28 2.85 -7.38
CA MET A 147 14.05 1.84 -8.12
C MET A 147 14.57 0.68 -7.24
N PRO A 148 15.15 0.93 -6.03
CA PRO A 148 15.55 -0.16 -5.15
C PRO A 148 14.38 -1.06 -4.72
N TYR A 149 13.17 -0.49 -4.54
CA TYR A 149 11.96 -1.26 -4.26
C TYR A 149 11.54 -2.13 -5.44
N ILE A 150 11.51 -1.57 -6.65
CA ILE A 150 11.14 -2.29 -7.87
C ILE A 150 12.09 -3.47 -8.07
N HIS A 151 13.41 -3.23 -8.01
CA HIS A 151 14.42 -4.28 -8.16
C HIS A 151 14.28 -5.39 -7.13
N ARG A 152 13.98 -5.04 -5.87
CA ARG A 152 13.74 -6.03 -4.81
C ARG A 152 12.60 -6.98 -5.14
N PHE A 153 11.55 -6.52 -5.82
CA PHE A 153 10.37 -7.30 -6.18
C PHE A 153 10.46 -7.95 -7.56
N GLU A 154 11.51 -7.72 -8.32
CA GLU A 154 11.78 -8.45 -9.56
C GLU A 154 12.01 -9.94 -9.32
N GLU A 155 12.70 -10.29 -8.23
CA GLU A 155 12.86 -11.68 -7.85
C GLU A 155 11.59 -12.20 -7.14
N PRO A 156 11.14 -13.42 -7.50
CA PRO A 156 9.92 -13.98 -6.94
C PRO A 156 10.10 -14.28 -5.44
N GLY A 157 9.14 -13.84 -4.64
CA GLY A 157 9.02 -14.15 -3.23
C GLY A 157 7.90 -15.17 -2.97
N LYS A 158 7.45 -15.21 -1.72
CA LYS A 158 6.32 -16.06 -1.34
C LYS A 158 5.01 -15.47 -1.80
N THR A 159 4.20 -16.25 -2.51
CA THR A 159 2.79 -15.93 -2.76
C THR A 159 2.03 -16.08 -1.44
N LEU A 160 1.47 -15.01 -0.92
CA LEU A 160 0.72 -14.97 0.34
C LEU A 160 -0.65 -14.35 0.15
N ARG A 161 -1.57 -14.73 1.02
CA ARG A 161 -2.88 -14.10 1.18
C ARG A 161 -2.74 -13.08 2.32
N SER A 162 -2.78 -11.80 1.99
CA SER A 162 -2.38 -10.72 2.88
C SER A 162 -3.53 -9.78 3.21
N MET A 163 -3.56 -9.24 4.44
CA MET A 163 -4.41 -8.11 4.80
C MET A 163 -3.71 -6.80 4.46
N ALA A 164 -4.34 -5.90 3.73
CA ALA A 164 -3.90 -4.50 3.61
C ALA A 164 -4.43 -3.70 4.81
N PHE A 165 -3.82 -3.90 5.97
CA PHE A 165 -4.25 -3.27 7.22
C PHE A 165 -3.76 -1.83 7.36
N LEU A 166 -2.50 -1.58 6.97
CA LEU A 166 -1.90 -0.25 7.07
C LEU A 166 -2.46 0.69 5.99
N LEU A 167 -2.48 1.98 6.27
CA LEU A 167 -3.07 2.97 5.37
C LEU A 167 -2.34 3.05 4.03
N PHE A 168 -3.08 3.52 3.03
CA PHE A 168 -2.64 3.71 1.66
C PHE A 168 -1.41 4.63 1.52
N ASP A 169 -1.35 5.68 2.32
CA ASP A 169 -0.27 6.67 2.38
C ASP A 169 0.87 6.30 3.35
N HIS A 170 0.88 5.06 3.85
CA HIS A 170 1.91 4.57 4.76
C HIS A 170 2.88 3.61 4.04
N ALA A 171 4.19 3.74 4.30
CA ALA A 171 5.23 2.90 3.70
C ALA A 171 4.97 1.39 3.88
N GLY A 172 4.44 0.96 5.03
CA GLY A 172 4.07 -0.43 5.28
C GLY A 172 2.90 -0.90 4.44
N GLY A 173 1.91 -0.03 4.17
CA GLY A 173 0.80 -0.30 3.26
C GLY A 173 1.30 -0.49 1.83
N PHE A 174 2.10 0.46 1.34
CA PHE A 174 2.75 0.37 0.03
C PHE A 174 3.57 -0.93 -0.13
N ASN A 175 4.40 -1.27 0.88
CA ASN A 175 5.18 -2.52 0.85
C ASN A 175 4.29 -3.77 0.81
N THR A 176 3.14 -3.77 1.48
CA THR A 176 2.17 -4.89 1.45
C THR A 176 1.59 -5.07 0.04
N VAL A 177 1.19 -3.98 -0.60
CA VAL A 177 0.70 -3.99 -1.99
C VAL A 177 1.77 -4.51 -2.93
N MET A 178 2.96 -3.92 -2.90
CA MET A 178 4.08 -4.34 -3.76
C MET A 178 4.43 -5.81 -3.57
N HIS A 179 4.45 -6.31 -2.34
CA HIS A 179 4.64 -7.73 -2.07
C HIS A 179 3.53 -8.60 -2.68
N SER A 180 2.26 -8.20 -2.52
CA SER A 180 1.12 -8.98 -3.03
C SER A 180 1.10 -9.02 -4.55
N ILE A 181 1.16 -7.88 -5.23
CA ILE A 181 1.08 -7.82 -6.70
C ILE A 181 2.29 -8.46 -7.37
N SER A 182 3.50 -8.24 -6.84
CA SER A 182 4.73 -8.79 -7.43
C SER A 182 4.87 -10.31 -7.27
N ASN A 183 4.13 -10.93 -6.34
CA ASN A 183 4.16 -12.37 -6.11
C ASN A 183 2.84 -13.06 -6.48
N ALA A 184 1.96 -12.41 -7.22
CA ALA A 184 0.64 -12.91 -7.59
C ALA A 184 -0.15 -13.47 -6.37
N GLY A 185 -0.07 -12.76 -5.24
CA GLY A 185 -0.78 -13.05 -4.00
C GLY A 185 -2.21 -12.53 -4.00
N LEU A 186 -2.96 -12.83 -2.94
CA LEU A 186 -4.27 -12.22 -2.69
C LEU A 186 -4.08 -11.09 -1.67
N MET A 187 -4.65 -9.93 -1.94
CA MET A 187 -4.75 -8.84 -0.98
C MET A 187 -6.21 -8.59 -0.61
N VAL A 188 -6.50 -8.49 0.68
CA VAL A 188 -7.83 -8.13 1.19
C VAL A 188 -7.76 -6.78 1.86
N THR A 189 -8.65 -5.88 1.46
CA THR A 189 -8.80 -4.54 2.06
C THR A 189 -10.18 -4.40 2.70
N LEU A 190 -10.26 -3.60 3.73
CA LEU A 190 -11.49 -3.33 4.47
C LEU A 190 -11.62 -1.83 4.71
N SER A 191 -12.82 -1.28 4.50
CA SER A 191 -13.15 0.11 4.87
C SER A 191 -13.08 0.31 6.38
N LYS A 192 -13.50 -0.69 7.16
CA LYS A 192 -13.38 -0.69 8.61
C LYS A 192 -12.41 -1.78 9.04
N ARG A 193 -11.49 -1.42 9.93
CA ARG A 193 -10.39 -2.29 10.38
C ARG A 193 -10.50 -2.57 11.87
N THR A 194 -11.74 -2.83 12.35
CA THR A 194 -11.95 -3.28 13.73
C THR A 194 -11.42 -4.71 13.91
N PRO A 195 -11.06 -5.13 15.13
CA PRO A 195 -10.63 -6.50 15.37
C PRO A 195 -11.64 -7.55 14.91
N ASP A 196 -12.94 -7.27 15.02
CA ASP A 196 -14.00 -8.17 14.57
C ASP A 196 -13.98 -8.38 13.05
N GLU A 197 -13.97 -7.30 12.28
CA GLU A 197 -13.98 -7.35 10.81
C GLU A 197 -12.68 -7.94 10.26
N VAL A 198 -11.53 -7.62 10.87
CA VAL A 198 -10.24 -8.18 10.46
C VAL A 198 -10.17 -9.68 10.73
N CYS A 199 -10.60 -10.14 11.92
CA CYS A 199 -10.61 -11.58 12.25
C CYS A 199 -11.60 -12.36 11.37
N GLN A 200 -12.77 -11.80 11.08
CA GLN A 200 -13.71 -12.38 10.14
C GLN A 200 -13.10 -12.51 8.73
N ALA A 201 -12.36 -11.50 8.27
CA ALA A 201 -11.69 -11.56 6.97
C ALA A 201 -10.54 -12.59 6.96
N ILE A 202 -9.78 -12.71 8.06
CA ILE A 202 -8.74 -13.75 8.19
C ILE A 202 -9.37 -15.14 8.05
N GLU A 203 -10.45 -15.42 8.77
CA GLU A 203 -11.17 -16.69 8.70
C GLU A 203 -11.72 -16.95 7.29
N LYS A 204 -12.47 -15.98 6.74
CA LYS A 204 -13.16 -16.10 5.45
C LYS A 204 -12.20 -16.31 4.28
N TYR A 205 -11.14 -15.51 4.23
CA TYR A 205 -10.20 -15.52 3.11
C TYR A 205 -8.94 -16.34 3.38
N LYS A 206 -8.84 -16.98 4.56
CA LYS A 206 -7.69 -17.77 5.02
C LYS A 206 -6.39 -17.00 4.86
N LEU A 207 -6.36 -15.78 5.43
CA LEU A 207 -5.20 -14.90 5.33
C LEU A 207 -4.00 -15.47 6.07
N GLU A 208 -2.82 -15.27 5.49
CA GLU A 208 -1.54 -15.83 5.96
C GLU A 208 -0.62 -14.75 6.54
N LEU A 209 -0.78 -13.50 6.07
CA LEU A 209 0.02 -12.35 6.50
C LEU A 209 -0.89 -11.23 7.00
N LEU A 210 -0.66 -10.82 8.25
CA LEU A 210 -1.30 -9.67 8.88
C LEU A 210 -0.23 -8.62 9.23
N PRO A 211 0.00 -7.60 8.38
CA PRO A 211 0.70 -6.38 8.78
C PRO A 211 -0.21 -5.56 9.69
N THR A 212 0.28 -5.09 10.84
CA THR A 212 -0.59 -4.41 11.80
C THR A 212 0.20 -3.52 12.77
N SER A 213 -0.46 -3.02 13.82
CA SER A 213 0.18 -2.28 14.92
C SER A 213 0.10 -3.04 16.24
N PRO A 214 1.01 -2.78 17.20
CA PRO A 214 0.92 -3.27 18.55
C PRO A 214 -0.41 -2.97 19.24
N THR A 215 -0.95 -1.78 19.05
CA THR A 215 -2.27 -1.38 19.58
C THR A 215 -3.39 -2.30 19.07
N PHE A 216 -3.39 -2.63 17.77
CA PHE A 216 -4.39 -3.55 17.22
C PHE A 216 -4.26 -4.94 17.83
N LEU A 217 -3.04 -5.48 17.97
CA LEU A 217 -2.80 -6.77 18.61
C LEU A 217 -3.28 -6.78 20.06
N HIS A 218 -3.06 -5.69 20.78
CA HIS A 218 -3.58 -5.54 22.15
C HIS A 218 -5.12 -5.58 22.18
N MET A 219 -5.80 -4.87 21.28
CA MET A 219 -7.28 -4.90 21.17
C MET A 219 -7.79 -6.30 20.79
N LEU A 220 -7.10 -7.01 19.89
CA LEU A 220 -7.43 -8.38 19.51
C LEU A 220 -7.40 -9.32 20.71
N LEU A 221 -6.34 -9.21 21.55
CA LEU A 221 -6.19 -9.99 22.79
C LEU A 221 -7.26 -9.63 23.83
N LEU A 222 -7.50 -8.35 24.04
CA LEU A 222 -8.45 -7.85 25.03
C LEU A 222 -9.88 -8.30 24.72
N GLY A 223 -10.29 -8.24 23.47
CA GLY A 223 -11.60 -8.70 22.99
C GLY A 223 -11.70 -10.21 22.77
N ARG A 224 -10.60 -10.97 22.98
CA ARG A 224 -10.53 -12.41 22.80
C ARG A 224 -11.08 -12.88 21.46
N TYR A 225 -10.79 -12.13 20.37
CA TYR A 225 -11.31 -12.45 19.03
C TYR A 225 -10.80 -13.79 18.49
N TYR A 226 -9.65 -14.26 18.96
CA TYR A 226 -9.07 -15.58 18.67
C TYR A 226 -9.92 -16.77 19.19
N ASP A 227 -10.85 -16.54 20.11
CA ASP A 227 -11.83 -17.56 20.54
C ASP A 227 -13.08 -17.59 19.67
N LYS A 228 -13.33 -16.53 18.89
CA LYS A 228 -14.52 -16.37 18.07
C LYS A 228 -14.34 -16.79 16.62
N TYR A 229 -13.12 -16.63 16.10
CA TYR A 229 -12.79 -16.82 14.70
C TYR A 229 -11.63 -17.80 14.51
N ASP A 230 -11.66 -18.57 13.41
CA ASP A 230 -10.54 -19.43 13.01
C ASP A 230 -9.41 -18.61 12.41
N LEU A 231 -8.39 -18.32 13.20
CA LEU A 231 -7.19 -17.60 12.79
C LEU A 231 -6.01 -18.51 12.45
N SER A 232 -6.22 -19.84 12.34
CA SER A 232 -5.18 -20.84 12.13
C SER A 232 -4.44 -20.72 10.79
N SER A 233 -4.99 -19.98 9.83
CA SER A 233 -4.34 -19.70 8.54
C SER A 233 -3.16 -18.72 8.66
N LEU A 234 -3.06 -17.94 9.74
CA LEU A 234 -2.00 -16.97 9.94
C LEU A 234 -0.63 -17.66 10.05
N LYS A 235 0.33 -17.18 9.27
CA LYS A 235 1.74 -17.63 9.28
C LYS A 235 2.68 -16.54 9.77
N ILE A 236 2.35 -15.28 9.44
CA ILE A 236 3.18 -14.11 9.76
C ILE A 236 2.29 -12.98 10.26
N ILE A 237 2.65 -12.42 11.40
CA ILE A 237 2.13 -11.14 11.87
C ILE A 237 3.32 -10.17 11.88
N SER A 238 3.27 -9.14 11.05
CA SER A 238 4.25 -8.05 11.09
C SER A 238 3.66 -6.84 11.80
N TYR A 239 4.44 -6.21 12.66
CA TYR A 239 4.01 -5.07 13.44
C TYR A 239 5.09 -3.99 13.51
N GLY A 240 4.65 -2.73 13.61
CA GLY A 240 5.55 -1.58 13.65
C GLY A 240 4.83 -0.30 13.99
N SER A 241 5.49 0.83 13.74
CA SER A 241 4.99 2.20 13.93
C SER A 241 4.88 2.65 15.40
N GLU A 242 4.91 1.73 16.36
CA GLU A 242 4.81 2.00 17.80
C GLU A 242 5.53 0.92 18.62
N PRO A 243 5.93 1.21 19.88
CA PRO A 243 6.57 0.21 20.73
C PRO A 243 5.63 -0.97 21.06
N MET A 244 6.14 -2.20 20.97
CA MET A 244 5.41 -3.41 21.35
C MET A 244 5.57 -3.66 22.85
N PRO A 245 4.48 -3.65 23.66
CA PRO A 245 4.53 -4.04 25.05
C PRO A 245 4.94 -5.51 25.21
N ALA A 246 5.89 -5.80 26.09
CA ALA A 246 6.38 -7.17 26.32
C ALA A 246 5.26 -8.14 26.70
N SER A 247 4.29 -7.69 27.51
CA SER A 247 3.11 -8.48 27.90
C SER A 247 2.24 -8.87 26.69
N THR A 248 2.01 -7.93 25.76
CA THR A 248 1.28 -8.20 24.53
C THR A 248 2.01 -9.22 23.66
N LEU A 249 3.32 -9.05 23.46
CA LEU A 249 4.12 -9.98 22.66
C LEU A 249 4.14 -11.39 23.27
N THR A 250 4.36 -11.49 24.59
CA THR A 250 4.34 -12.77 25.30
C THR A 250 2.98 -13.46 25.13
N ARG A 251 1.88 -12.73 25.29
CA ARG A 251 0.54 -13.29 25.14
C ARG A 251 0.25 -13.73 23.71
N MET A 252 0.70 -12.95 22.70
CA MET A 252 0.59 -13.35 21.29
C MET A 252 1.31 -14.66 21.01
N HIS A 253 2.53 -14.86 21.53
CA HIS A 253 3.26 -16.13 21.38
C HIS A 253 2.57 -17.32 22.07
N GLN A 254 1.90 -17.10 23.19
CA GLN A 254 1.14 -18.17 23.89
C GLN A 254 -0.08 -18.62 23.07
N ILE A 255 -0.77 -17.69 22.40
CA ILE A 255 -1.99 -17.97 21.64
C ILE A 255 -1.66 -18.45 20.22
N PHE A 256 -0.62 -17.90 19.62
CA PHE A 256 -0.20 -18.18 18.25
C PHE A 256 1.26 -18.68 18.22
N PRO A 257 1.55 -19.88 18.79
CA PRO A 257 2.93 -20.37 18.94
C PRO A 257 3.64 -20.61 17.60
N ASP A 258 2.89 -20.97 16.54
CA ASP A 258 3.41 -21.28 15.22
C ASP A 258 3.45 -20.07 14.29
N VAL A 259 2.93 -18.91 14.72
CA VAL A 259 2.90 -17.67 13.92
C VAL A 259 4.19 -16.89 14.13
N ARG A 260 4.87 -16.59 13.03
CA ARG A 260 6.09 -15.77 13.09
C ARG A 260 5.73 -14.31 13.35
N MET A 261 6.12 -13.82 14.52
CA MET A 261 6.04 -12.39 14.85
C MET A 261 7.25 -11.66 14.28
N LYS A 262 7.01 -10.60 13.47
CA LYS A 262 8.08 -9.83 12.80
C LYS A 262 7.91 -8.35 13.09
N GLN A 263 8.85 -7.76 13.80
CA GLN A 263 8.91 -6.31 13.95
C GLN A 263 9.45 -5.67 12.67
N THR A 264 8.79 -4.60 12.24
CA THR A 264 9.18 -3.79 11.07
C THR A 264 9.29 -2.33 11.50
N TYR A 265 10.22 -1.61 10.88
CA TYR A 265 10.47 -0.18 11.14
C TYR A 265 10.12 0.61 9.88
#